data_04ca0fe435b5f386f11912bf19c1a1af
#
_entry.id   04ca0fe435b5f386f11912bf19c1a1af
#
_cell.length_a   1.000
_cell.length_b   1.000
_cell.length_c   1.000
_cell.angle_alpha   90.00
_cell.angle_beta   90.00
_cell.angle_gamma   90.00
#
_symmetry.space_group_name_H-M   'P 1'
#
loop_
_entity.id
_entity.type
_entity.pdbx_description
1 polymer ?
#
loop_
_entity_poly.entity_id
_entity_poly.type
_entity_poly.pdbx_seq_one_letter_code
_entity_poly.pdbx_strand_id
1 'polypeptide(L)'
;IPPTARQLLYARNSAKKMTPPLQRVALQFPDEALIDSVPVYHALNKALKSLTDTPPRLYILADTSYGSCCVDQVAASHVQADALVHYGHTCLSATASLPSLYVFPKHPVAIDVVVDGLLRASNELVPSDRAAVVLTYDVAYTHLMEQVYEKLLARWPHSIPLVLCRIEV
;
A
#
# COMPACT_ATOMS: atom_id res chain seq x y z
N ILE A 1 2.98 -13.55 -12.65
CA ILE A 1 2.46 -13.86 -11.30
C ILE A 1 2.20 -12.53 -10.62
N PRO A 2 0.97 -12.27 -10.13
CA PRO A 2 0.67 -11.04 -9.43
C PRO A 2 1.63 -10.82 -8.26
N PRO A 3 2.16 -9.60 -8.06
CA PRO A 3 3.08 -9.29 -6.95
C PRO A 3 2.54 -9.74 -5.59
N THR A 4 1.25 -9.53 -5.36
CA THR A 4 0.52 -9.89 -4.13
C THR A 4 0.65 -11.39 -3.78
N ALA A 5 0.59 -12.29 -4.77
CA ALA A 5 0.72 -13.73 -4.51
C ALA A 5 2.12 -14.09 -4.00
N ARG A 6 3.16 -13.46 -4.56
CA ARG A 6 4.53 -13.61 -4.06
C ARG A 6 4.68 -13.00 -2.67
N GLN A 7 4.15 -11.82 -2.44
CA GLN A 7 4.22 -11.15 -1.14
C GLN A 7 3.55 -11.95 -0.03
N LEU A 8 2.38 -12.54 -0.27
CA LEU A 8 1.72 -13.44 0.70
C LEU A 8 2.58 -14.65 1.05
N LEU A 9 3.32 -15.21 0.09
CA LEU A 9 4.25 -16.31 0.35
C LEU A 9 5.55 -15.85 0.99
N TYR A 10 6.02 -14.62 0.68
CA TYR A 10 7.21 -14.02 1.29
C TYR A 10 6.94 -13.49 2.70
N ALA A 11 5.78 -12.95 2.99
CA ALA A 11 5.37 -12.60 4.35
C ALA A 11 5.47 -13.81 5.30
N ARG A 12 5.30 -15.02 4.75
CA ARG A 12 5.59 -16.28 5.41
C ARG A 12 7.08 -16.44 5.81
N ASN A 13 8.03 -15.78 5.11
CA ASN A 13 9.47 -15.96 5.31
C ASN A 13 10.17 -14.79 6.02
N SER A 14 9.62 -13.56 5.96
CA SER A 14 10.30 -12.33 6.39
C SER A 14 9.81 -11.74 7.71
N ALA A 15 8.55 -11.95 8.07
CA ALA A 15 8.06 -11.56 9.37
C ALA A 15 8.39 -12.66 10.39
N LYS A 16 9.19 -12.31 11.42
CA LYS A 16 9.42 -13.04 12.65
C LYS A 16 8.47 -14.27 12.80
N LYS A 17 8.92 -15.46 12.29
CA LYS A 17 8.28 -16.74 12.55
C LYS A 17 6.72 -16.74 12.53
N MET A 18 6.10 -16.49 11.37
CA MET A 18 4.72 -16.96 11.20
C MET A 18 4.74 -18.48 10.99
N THR A 19 4.72 -19.22 12.05
CA THR A 19 4.37 -20.64 12.11
C THR A 19 3.03 -20.72 12.83
N PRO A 20 1.98 -21.23 12.25
CA PRO A 20 1.85 -22.14 11.13
C PRO A 20 1.67 -21.46 9.76
N PRO A 21 1.64 -22.24 8.63
CA PRO A 21 1.37 -21.69 7.30
C PRO A 21 0.00 -21.00 7.27
N LEU A 22 -0.11 -19.88 6.52
CA LEU A 22 -1.38 -19.18 6.31
C LEU A 22 -2.43 -20.18 5.77
N GLN A 23 -3.55 -20.28 6.45
CA GLN A 23 -4.67 -21.15 6.04
C GLN A 23 -5.83 -20.35 5.46
N ARG A 24 -6.06 -19.12 5.97
CA ARG A 24 -7.18 -18.27 5.61
C ARG A 24 -6.70 -16.84 5.45
N VAL A 25 -6.96 -16.25 4.29
CA VAL A 25 -6.59 -14.87 3.97
C VAL A 25 -7.85 -14.10 3.61
N ALA A 26 -8.10 -13.02 4.31
CA ALA A 26 -9.17 -12.08 4.00
C ALA A 26 -8.70 -11.09 2.93
N LEU A 27 -9.57 -10.77 1.98
CA LEU A 27 -9.37 -9.76 0.93
C LEU A 27 -10.37 -8.65 1.18
N GLN A 28 -9.89 -7.48 1.57
CA GLN A 28 -10.69 -6.28 1.78
C GLN A 28 -10.53 -5.34 0.61
N PHE A 29 -11.65 -4.91 0.04
CA PHE A 29 -11.72 -3.96 -1.06
C PHE A 29 -12.49 -2.71 -0.64
N PRO A 30 -12.11 -1.51 -1.08
CA PRO A 30 -12.97 -0.35 -0.96
C PRO A 30 -14.19 -0.50 -1.89
N ASP A 31 -15.29 0.21 -1.59
CA ASP A 31 -16.56 0.08 -2.28
C ASP A 31 -16.44 0.24 -3.80
N GLU A 32 -15.64 1.20 -4.25
CA GLU A 32 -15.37 1.47 -5.66
C GLU A 32 -14.64 0.33 -6.38
N ALA A 33 -13.92 -0.52 -5.65
CA ALA A 33 -13.18 -1.65 -6.21
C ALA A 33 -13.85 -3.01 -5.96
N LEU A 34 -15.03 -3.05 -5.33
CA LEU A 34 -15.75 -4.30 -5.09
C LEU A 34 -16.12 -5.03 -6.39
N ILE A 35 -16.38 -4.31 -7.46
CA ILE A 35 -16.64 -4.90 -8.77
C ILE A 35 -15.47 -5.75 -9.29
N ASP A 36 -14.23 -5.39 -8.91
CA ASP A 36 -13.01 -6.08 -9.30
C ASP A 36 -12.62 -7.22 -8.35
N SER A 37 -13.31 -7.36 -7.22
CA SER A 37 -12.97 -8.32 -6.16
C SER A 37 -12.96 -9.77 -6.65
N VAL A 38 -13.95 -10.17 -7.45
CA VAL A 38 -14.06 -11.55 -7.98
C VAL A 38 -12.99 -11.85 -9.02
N PRO A 39 -12.74 -11.00 -10.04
CA PRO A 39 -11.59 -11.17 -10.95
C PRO A 39 -10.24 -11.26 -10.22
N VAL A 40 -10.00 -10.38 -9.24
CA VAL A 40 -8.78 -10.39 -8.43
C VAL A 40 -8.65 -11.67 -7.61
N TYR A 41 -9.74 -12.12 -6.98
CA TYR A 41 -9.79 -13.40 -6.26
C TYR A 41 -9.36 -14.55 -7.16
N HIS A 42 -9.93 -14.68 -8.36
CA HIS A 42 -9.60 -15.77 -9.28
C HIS A 42 -8.15 -15.71 -9.74
N ALA A 43 -7.65 -14.52 -10.08
CA ALA A 43 -6.26 -14.33 -10.48
C ALA A 43 -5.28 -14.68 -9.35
N LEU A 44 -5.57 -14.21 -8.13
CA LEU A 44 -4.76 -14.50 -6.94
C LEU A 44 -4.77 -15.99 -6.58
N ASN A 45 -5.95 -16.61 -6.57
CA ASN A 45 -6.11 -18.05 -6.27
C ASN A 45 -5.36 -18.93 -7.29
N LYS A 46 -5.47 -18.59 -8.59
CA LYS A 46 -4.71 -19.28 -9.64
C LYS A 46 -3.20 -19.16 -9.43
N ALA A 47 -2.74 -17.94 -9.10
CA ALA A 47 -1.32 -17.71 -8.84
C ALA A 47 -0.81 -18.44 -7.60
N LEU A 48 -1.58 -18.44 -6.51
CA LEU A 48 -1.21 -19.17 -5.28
C LEU A 48 -1.12 -20.68 -5.53
N LYS A 49 -2.07 -21.27 -6.26
CA LYS A 49 -2.05 -22.68 -6.64
C LYS A 49 -0.84 -23.06 -7.51
N SER A 50 -0.28 -22.12 -8.28
CA SER A 50 0.94 -22.39 -9.07
C SER A 50 2.23 -22.26 -8.25
N LEU A 51 2.16 -21.70 -7.03
CA LEU A 51 3.31 -21.44 -6.17
C LEU A 51 3.42 -22.39 -4.99
N THR A 52 2.34 -23.05 -4.60
CA THR A 52 2.31 -23.97 -3.46
C THR A 52 1.23 -25.02 -3.63
N ASP A 53 1.52 -26.26 -3.16
CA ASP A 53 0.56 -27.37 -3.15
C ASP A 53 -0.55 -27.19 -2.10
N THR A 54 -0.31 -26.35 -1.11
CA THR A 54 -1.26 -26.04 -0.04
C THR A 54 -1.57 -24.53 0.01
N PRO A 55 -2.32 -24.00 -0.97
CA PRO A 55 -2.66 -22.58 -0.99
C PRO A 55 -3.63 -22.24 0.14
N PRO A 56 -3.53 -21.04 0.74
CA PRO A 56 -4.51 -20.58 1.71
C PRO A 56 -5.88 -20.39 1.03
N ARG A 57 -6.95 -20.54 1.80
CA ARG A 57 -8.30 -20.16 1.36
C ARG A 57 -8.43 -18.65 1.38
N LEU A 58 -8.97 -18.09 0.32
CA LEU A 58 -9.23 -16.66 0.19
C LEU A 58 -10.70 -16.35 0.51
N TYR A 59 -10.95 -15.26 1.20
CA TYR A 59 -12.29 -14.78 1.55
C TYR A 59 -12.41 -13.31 1.17
N ILE A 60 -13.37 -12.97 0.33
CA ILE A 60 -13.69 -11.57 0.03
C ILE A 60 -14.56 -11.04 1.17
N LEU A 61 -14.14 -9.95 1.80
CA LEU A 61 -14.96 -9.22 2.76
C LEU A 61 -15.90 -8.32 1.94
N ALA A 62 -17.20 -8.63 1.97
CA ALA A 62 -18.19 -7.98 1.11
C ALA A 62 -18.76 -6.69 1.73
N ASP A 63 -18.57 -6.50 3.04
CA ASP A 63 -19.02 -5.32 3.78
C ASP A 63 -18.04 -5.00 4.89
N THR A 64 -17.87 -3.70 5.19
CA THR A 64 -17.02 -3.23 6.28
C THR A 64 -17.81 -2.36 7.24
N SER A 65 -17.62 -2.58 8.56
CA SER A 65 -18.22 -1.73 9.61
C SER A 65 -17.48 -0.41 9.79
N TYR A 66 -16.32 -0.25 9.14
CA TYR A 66 -15.42 0.89 9.27
C TYR A 66 -15.21 1.58 7.92
N GLY A 67 -14.61 2.77 7.95
CA GLY A 67 -14.23 3.47 6.72
C GLY A 67 -13.27 2.64 5.85
N SER A 68 -13.37 2.80 4.54
CA SER A 68 -12.61 2.01 3.54
C SER A 68 -11.09 2.09 3.70
N CYS A 69 -10.56 3.09 4.42
CA CYS A 69 -9.12 3.25 4.64
C CYS A 69 -8.56 2.40 5.80
N CYS A 70 -9.41 1.80 6.63
CA CYS A 70 -8.99 1.03 7.81
C CYS A 70 -9.06 -0.47 7.54
N VAL A 71 -8.10 -1.21 8.08
CA VAL A 71 -8.14 -2.69 8.05
C VAL A 71 -9.27 -3.18 8.96
N ASP A 72 -10.23 -3.91 8.40
CA ASP A 72 -11.37 -4.47 9.13
C ASP A 72 -10.99 -5.82 9.78
N GLN A 73 -10.37 -5.72 10.96
CA GLN A 73 -10.00 -6.91 11.75
C GLN A 73 -11.24 -7.66 12.28
N VAL A 74 -12.37 -6.97 12.47
CA VAL A 74 -13.61 -7.58 12.98
C VAL A 74 -14.20 -8.49 11.90
N ALA A 75 -14.41 -7.98 10.67
CA ALA A 75 -14.90 -8.80 9.57
C ALA A 75 -13.94 -9.97 9.27
N ALA A 76 -12.62 -9.73 9.30
CA ALA A 76 -11.63 -10.79 9.13
C ALA A 76 -11.70 -11.87 10.22
N SER A 77 -12.04 -11.51 11.45
CA SER A 77 -12.20 -12.46 12.55
C SER A 77 -13.35 -13.43 12.35
N HIS A 78 -14.45 -13.01 11.69
CA HIS A 78 -15.59 -13.88 11.39
C HIS A 78 -15.22 -15.06 10.48
N VAL A 79 -14.24 -14.88 9.61
CA VAL A 79 -13.69 -15.95 8.76
C VAL A 79 -12.45 -16.59 9.36
N GLN A 80 -12.06 -16.18 10.57
CA GLN A 80 -10.86 -16.65 11.27
C GLN A 80 -9.61 -16.48 10.40
N ALA A 81 -9.45 -15.31 9.79
CA ALA A 81 -8.33 -15.04 8.90
C ALA A 81 -7.01 -14.96 9.67
N ASP A 82 -5.97 -15.57 9.11
CA ASP A 82 -4.59 -15.54 9.62
C ASP A 82 -3.84 -14.30 9.11
N ALA A 83 -4.32 -13.72 8.01
CA ALA A 83 -3.81 -12.48 7.41
C ALA A 83 -4.89 -11.78 6.60
N LEU A 84 -4.67 -10.49 6.32
CA LEU A 84 -5.56 -9.69 5.50
C LEU A 84 -4.78 -8.99 4.39
N VAL A 85 -5.34 -8.96 3.18
CA VAL A 85 -4.88 -8.10 2.09
C VAL A 85 -5.84 -6.95 1.93
N HIS A 86 -5.35 -5.75 2.18
CA HIS A 86 -6.11 -4.51 2.05
C HIS A 86 -5.79 -3.86 0.72
N TYR A 87 -6.79 -3.73 -0.14
CA TYR A 87 -6.70 -3.06 -1.43
C TYR A 87 -7.21 -1.62 -1.30
N GLY A 88 -6.56 -0.70 -1.99
CA GLY A 88 -7.01 0.68 -2.09
C GLY A 88 -6.28 1.66 -1.19
N HIS A 89 -6.92 2.80 -0.92
CA HIS A 89 -6.40 3.81 -0.02
C HIS A 89 -6.37 3.30 1.42
N THR A 90 -5.35 3.68 2.17
CA THR A 90 -5.22 3.28 3.58
C THR A 90 -4.61 4.39 4.43
N CYS A 91 -5.09 4.49 5.67
CA CYS A 91 -4.54 5.39 6.68
C CYS A 91 -3.27 4.83 7.36
N LEU A 92 -2.88 3.60 7.06
CA LEU A 92 -1.72 2.90 7.64
C LEU A 92 -1.76 2.81 9.18
N SER A 93 -2.94 2.88 9.79
CA SER A 93 -3.09 2.63 11.22
C SER A 93 -2.63 1.23 11.56
N ALA A 94 -1.83 1.11 12.63
CA ALA A 94 -1.29 -0.17 13.06
C ALA A 94 -2.41 -1.16 13.41
N THR A 95 -2.30 -2.38 12.89
CA THR A 95 -3.18 -3.49 13.24
C THR A 95 -2.65 -4.22 14.48
N ALA A 96 -3.51 -4.43 15.48
CA ALA A 96 -3.06 -4.96 16.78
C ALA A 96 -2.69 -6.46 16.72
N SER A 97 -3.38 -7.25 15.92
CA SER A 97 -3.28 -8.72 15.99
C SER A 97 -3.25 -9.43 14.64
N LEU A 98 -3.65 -8.77 13.56
CA LEU A 98 -3.78 -9.40 12.25
C LEU A 98 -2.70 -8.86 11.30
N PRO A 99 -1.78 -9.72 10.82
CA PRO A 99 -0.84 -9.33 9.77
C PRO A 99 -1.57 -8.83 8.55
N SER A 100 -1.22 -7.63 8.09
CA SER A 100 -1.90 -6.98 6.97
C SER A 100 -0.92 -6.63 5.87
N LEU A 101 -1.27 -6.98 4.64
CA LEU A 101 -0.57 -6.63 3.42
C LEU A 101 -1.37 -5.56 2.68
N TYR A 102 -0.72 -4.47 2.30
CA TYR A 102 -1.36 -3.37 1.60
C TYR A 102 -1.07 -3.42 0.09
N VAL A 103 -2.11 -3.26 -0.71
CA VAL A 103 -2.03 -3.14 -2.17
C VAL A 103 -2.56 -1.77 -2.56
N PHE A 104 -1.65 -0.82 -2.71
CA PHE A 104 -2.00 0.56 -3.02
C PHE A 104 -2.51 0.72 -4.45
N PRO A 105 -3.48 1.62 -4.69
CA PRO A 105 -3.86 2.02 -6.03
C PRO A 105 -2.67 2.71 -6.71
N LYS A 106 -2.68 2.75 -8.05
CA LYS A 106 -1.64 3.40 -8.85
C LYS A 106 -2.28 4.46 -9.73
N HIS A 107 -2.36 5.67 -9.21
CA HIS A 107 -2.87 6.78 -9.98
C HIS A 107 -1.78 7.33 -10.91
N PRO A 108 -2.09 7.52 -12.20
CA PRO A 108 -1.14 8.12 -13.13
C PRO A 108 -0.98 9.60 -12.83
N VAL A 109 0.24 10.10 -12.94
CA VAL A 109 0.53 11.52 -12.82
C VAL A 109 1.65 11.92 -13.77
N ALA A 110 1.58 13.11 -14.34
CA ALA A 110 2.65 13.67 -15.15
C ALA A 110 3.77 14.20 -14.24
N ILE A 111 4.82 13.41 -14.06
CA ILE A 111 5.91 13.68 -13.11
C ILE A 111 6.50 15.08 -13.30
N ASP A 112 6.75 15.51 -14.55
CA ASP A 112 7.38 16.79 -14.83
C ASP A 112 6.45 17.97 -14.42
N VAL A 113 5.15 17.82 -14.60
CA VAL A 113 4.15 18.82 -14.17
C VAL A 113 4.14 18.94 -12.63
N VAL A 114 4.23 17.81 -11.93
CA VAL A 114 4.31 17.80 -10.46
C VAL A 114 5.61 18.46 -9.98
N VAL A 115 6.74 18.12 -10.57
CA VAL A 115 8.04 18.70 -10.22
C VAL A 115 8.04 20.21 -10.46
N ASP A 116 7.55 20.67 -11.61
CA ASP A 116 7.44 22.10 -11.91
C ASP A 116 6.51 22.85 -10.95
N GLY A 117 5.40 22.20 -10.57
CA GLY A 117 4.47 22.74 -9.57
C GLY A 117 5.11 22.89 -8.20
N LEU A 118 5.82 21.84 -7.74
CA LEU A 118 6.51 21.84 -6.45
C LEU A 118 7.66 22.86 -6.39
N LEU A 119 8.42 23.01 -7.48
CA LEU A 119 9.48 24.04 -7.57
C LEU A 119 8.90 25.46 -7.49
N ARG A 120 7.79 25.73 -8.19
CA ARG A 120 7.11 27.03 -8.07
C ARG A 120 6.63 27.28 -6.65
N ALA A 121 5.93 26.31 -6.07
CA ALA A 121 5.43 26.42 -4.70
C ALA A 121 6.57 26.62 -3.69
N SER A 122 7.71 25.93 -3.87
CA SER A 122 8.87 26.08 -2.98
C SER A 122 9.46 27.49 -2.98
N ASN A 123 9.49 28.15 -4.13
CA ASN A 123 9.98 29.54 -4.22
C ASN A 123 9.09 30.54 -3.49
N GLU A 124 7.81 30.23 -3.38
CA GLU A 124 6.82 31.13 -2.73
C GLU A 124 6.67 30.83 -1.22
N LEU A 125 6.76 29.56 -0.84
CA LEU A 125 6.34 29.10 0.48
C LEU A 125 7.49 28.75 1.43
N VAL A 126 8.72 28.53 0.92
CA VAL A 126 9.85 28.07 1.75
C VAL A 126 10.61 29.27 2.33
N PRO A 127 10.49 29.55 3.66
CA PRO A 127 11.28 30.55 4.32
C PRO A 127 12.75 30.14 4.42
N SER A 128 13.67 31.10 4.34
CA SER A 128 15.12 30.88 4.39
C SER A 128 15.64 30.37 5.76
N ASP A 129 14.81 30.47 6.80
CA ASP A 129 15.17 30.14 8.19
C ASP A 129 14.73 28.73 8.62
N ARG A 130 14.16 27.92 7.71
CA ARG A 130 13.69 26.58 8.01
C ARG A 130 14.80 25.54 7.98
N ALA A 131 14.66 24.50 8.83
CA ALA A 131 15.66 23.43 8.95
C ALA A 131 15.59 22.44 7.78
N ALA A 132 14.40 22.11 7.27
CA ALA A 132 14.19 21.19 6.15
C ALA A 132 12.81 21.37 5.51
N VAL A 133 12.66 20.90 4.28
CA VAL A 133 11.36 20.69 3.61
C VAL A 133 11.08 19.21 3.55
N VAL A 134 9.91 18.77 4.02
CA VAL A 134 9.48 17.37 3.97
C VAL A 134 8.42 17.21 2.89
N LEU A 135 8.68 16.30 1.94
CA LEU A 135 7.75 15.90 0.90
C LEU A 135 6.93 14.71 1.38
N THR A 136 5.64 14.91 1.54
CA THR A 136 4.66 13.85 1.87
C THR A 136 3.71 13.62 0.70
N TYR A 137 3.10 12.44 0.61
CA TYR A 137 2.25 12.06 -0.51
C TYR A 137 1.20 11.03 -0.11
N ASP A 138 0.13 10.93 -0.91
CA ASP A 138 -0.87 9.88 -0.76
C ASP A 138 -0.33 8.52 -1.26
N VAL A 139 -0.77 7.43 -0.61
CA VAL A 139 -0.34 6.05 -0.92
C VAL A 139 -0.51 5.69 -2.41
N ALA A 140 -1.48 6.29 -3.09
CA ALA A 140 -1.75 6.08 -4.52
C ALA A 140 -0.58 6.49 -5.44
N TYR A 141 0.33 7.32 -4.96
CA TYR A 141 1.48 7.82 -5.73
C TYR A 141 2.81 7.18 -5.33
N THR A 142 2.82 6.27 -4.35
CA THR A 142 4.03 5.60 -3.85
C THR A 142 4.94 5.08 -4.97
N HIS A 143 4.34 4.53 -6.03
CA HIS A 143 5.07 3.94 -7.17
C HIS A 143 5.84 4.95 -8.03
N LEU A 144 5.59 6.26 -7.90
CA LEU A 144 6.22 7.33 -8.69
C LEU A 144 7.09 8.26 -7.84
N MET A 145 6.96 8.23 -6.52
CA MET A 145 7.54 9.26 -5.66
C MET A 145 9.06 9.29 -5.64
N GLU A 146 9.73 8.16 -5.80
CA GLU A 146 11.20 8.17 -5.94
C GLU A 146 11.62 8.95 -7.20
N GLN A 147 10.95 8.75 -8.33
CA GLN A 147 11.25 9.47 -9.57
C GLN A 147 10.94 10.98 -9.44
N VAL A 148 9.82 11.32 -8.79
CA VAL A 148 9.48 12.72 -8.50
C VAL A 148 10.56 13.36 -7.62
N TYR A 149 10.95 12.67 -6.55
CA TYR A 149 11.94 13.16 -5.60
C TYR A 149 13.31 13.36 -6.24
N GLU A 150 13.81 12.39 -7.03
CA GLU A 150 15.08 12.50 -7.75
C GLU A 150 15.10 13.70 -8.70
N LYS A 151 14.04 13.86 -9.52
CA LYS A 151 13.92 15.00 -10.44
C LYS A 151 13.80 16.33 -9.70
N LEU A 152 13.07 16.35 -8.59
CA LEU A 152 12.90 17.54 -7.78
C LEU A 152 14.23 17.93 -7.11
N LEU A 153 14.94 16.95 -6.54
CA LEU A 153 16.24 17.15 -5.88
C LEU A 153 17.30 17.70 -6.85
N ALA A 154 17.32 17.17 -8.08
CA ALA A 154 18.26 17.63 -9.13
C ALA A 154 18.06 19.11 -9.52
N ARG A 155 16.88 19.66 -9.27
CA ARG A 155 16.50 21.04 -9.61
C ARG A 155 16.21 21.90 -8.37
N TRP A 156 16.49 21.38 -7.16
CA TRP A 156 16.16 22.03 -5.90
C TRP A 156 16.96 23.34 -5.72
N PRO A 157 16.30 24.50 -5.64
CA PRO A 157 17.00 25.80 -5.67
C PRO A 157 17.45 26.29 -4.28
N HIS A 158 17.05 25.60 -3.22
CA HIS A 158 17.26 26.05 -1.84
C HIS A 158 18.46 25.36 -1.18
N SER A 159 19.14 26.07 -0.26
CA SER A 159 20.24 25.53 0.56
C SER A 159 19.77 24.56 1.65
N ILE A 160 18.48 24.59 2.01
CA ILE A 160 17.87 23.70 3.01
C ILE A 160 17.59 22.33 2.40
N PRO A 161 17.73 21.23 3.19
CA PRO A 161 17.51 19.89 2.68
C PRO A 161 16.04 19.61 2.33
N LEU A 162 15.85 18.87 1.24
CA LEU A 162 14.59 18.26 0.88
C LEU A 162 14.60 16.79 1.35
N VAL A 163 13.57 16.37 2.06
CA VAL A 163 13.43 15.02 2.63
C VAL A 163 12.15 14.37 2.10
N LEU A 164 12.26 13.17 1.54
CA LEU A 164 11.11 12.36 1.16
C LEU A 164 10.67 11.50 2.34
N CYS A 165 9.39 11.64 2.75
CA CYS A 165 8.78 10.74 3.72
C CYS A 165 8.37 9.44 3.02
N ARG A 166 9.14 8.37 3.19
CA ARG A 166 8.86 7.06 2.58
C ARG A 166 7.82 6.30 3.38
N ILE A 167 6.88 5.68 2.65
CA ILE A 167 5.90 4.78 3.24
C ILE A 167 6.53 3.39 3.31
N GLU A 168 6.74 2.90 4.54
CA GLU A 168 7.20 1.54 4.82
C GLU A 168 6.00 0.66 5.20
N VAL A 169 5.80 -0.45 4.49
CA VAL A 169 4.70 -1.42 4.68
C VAL A 169 5.22 -2.86 4.62
#